data_c7f775d25c6a268794e46acb9e498a41
#
_entry.id   c7f775d25c6a268794e46acb9e498a41
#
_cell.length_a   1.000
_cell.length_b   1.000
_cell.length_c   1.000
_cell.angle_alpha   90.00
_cell.angle_beta   90.00
_cell.angle_gamma   90.00
#
_symmetry.space_group_name_H-M   'P 1'
#
loop_
_entity.id
_entity.type
_entity.pdbx_description
1 polymer ?
#
loop_
_entity_poly.entity_id
_entity_poly.type
_entity_poly.pdbx_seq_one_letter_code
_entity_poly.pdbx_strand_id
1 'polypeptide(L)'
;MTELRDRYIRFDWAIKRLLRQKANFGVLEGFLTVFLNEPIKIVDILESEGNQQQANDKFNRVDIKAKNSKGEIIIVEIQNTSELYYLERVLYGVAKAITEHINLGNTYKEVKKVYSISILYFDLGKGSDYIYVGQNNFVGLHTQDHLIISTKEKDTIVRKSPSEIFPTYILVRVNEFNKVAKSPLEEWVEYLKNGVISPDTQAPGLQEAREKLKYYSMSDAERYAYDEHINAIMIQNDVLGNARLEGMEEGKAEGRAEGRAEGRAEGRAEGKAEGRAEEKNDIARKMLANGLSIEQIALITGLTEQEDRKSVV
;
A
#
# COMPACT_ATOMS: atom_id res chain seq x y z
N MET A 1 -20.55 -17.20 -33.08
CA MET A 1 -21.02 -15.96 -32.45
C MET A 1 -20.37 -15.91 -31.08
N THR A 2 -19.37 -15.06 -30.90
CA THR A 2 -18.73 -14.84 -29.61
C THR A 2 -19.80 -14.22 -28.70
N GLU A 3 -20.21 -14.93 -27.64
CA GLU A 3 -21.06 -14.37 -26.61
C GLU A 3 -20.39 -13.09 -26.13
N LEU A 4 -21.06 -11.96 -26.36
CA LEU A 4 -20.69 -10.68 -25.74
C LEU A 4 -20.82 -10.92 -24.23
N ARG A 5 -19.69 -11.17 -23.57
CA ARG A 5 -19.64 -11.23 -22.12
C ARG A 5 -20.23 -9.94 -21.58
N ASP A 6 -21.19 -10.04 -20.68
CA ASP A 6 -21.77 -8.88 -19.99
C ASP A 6 -20.64 -8.03 -19.44
N ARG A 7 -20.52 -6.80 -19.94
CA ARG A 7 -19.53 -5.83 -19.45
C ARG A 7 -20.15 -5.12 -18.27
N TYR A 8 -19.50 -5.22 -17.12
CA TYR A 8 -19.91 -4.50 -15.91
C TYR A 8 -19.11 -3.22 -15.73
N ILE A 9 -19.75 -2.23 -15.13
CA ILE A 9 -19.14 -0.93 -14.84
C ILE A 9 -18.13 -1.10 -13.71
N ARG A 10 -16.98 -0.46 -13.80
CA ARG A 10 -16.00 -0.45 -12.74
C ARG A 10 -16.58 0.14 -11.45
N PHE A 11 -16.17 -0.44 -10.32
CA PHE A 11 -16.70 -0.07 -9.02
C PHE A 11 -16.36 1.37 -8.63
N ASP A 12 -15.20 1.91 -9.03
CA ASP A 12 -14.80 3.30 -8.80
C ASP A 12 -15.76 4.32 -9.43
N TRP A 13 -16.28 4.01 -10.62
CA TRP A 13 -17.30 4.84 -11.26
C TRP A 13 -18.68 4.64 -10.64
N ALA A 14 -19.04 3.37 -10.36
CA ALA A 14 -20.32 3.00 -9.79
C ALA A 14 -20.51 3.62 -8.39
N ILE A 15 -19.48 3.58 -7.54
CA ILE A 15 -19.55 4.09 -6.17
C ILE A 15 -19.84 5.60 -6.12
N LYS A 16 -19.30 6.34 -7.08
CA LYS A 16 -19.48 7.81 -7.14
C LYS A 16 -20.86 8.22 -7.66
N ARG A 17 -21.45 7.42 -8.54
CA ARG A 17 -22.65 7.83 -9.30
C ARG A 17 -23.89 7.01 -8.97
N LEU A 18 -23.78 5.73 -8.74
CA LEU A 18 -24.91 4.83 -8.58
C LEU A 18 -25.13 4.36 -7.15
N LEU A 19 -24.07 3.96 -6.45
CA LEU A 19 -24.19 3.29 -5.16
C LEU A 19 -24.53 4.23 -4.00
N ARG A 20 -24.52 5.54 -4.22
CA ARG A 20 -25.03 6.54 -3.27
C ARG A 20 -26.54 6.63 -3.23
N GLN A 21 -27.24 6.05 -4.19
CA GLN A 21 -28.70 6.04 -4.25
C GLN A 21 -29.26 4.88 -3.41
N LYS A 22 -30.30 5.14 -2.61
CA LYS A 22 -30.93 4.11 -1.74
C LYS A 22 -31.32 2.83 -2.47
N ALA A 23 -31.79 2.97 -3.73
CA ALA A 23 -32.17 1.84 -4.58
C ALA A 23 -31.02 0.86 -4.87
N ASN A 24 -29.78 1.31 -4.68
CA ASN A 24 -28.56 0.53 -4.98
C ASN A 24 -27.77 0.14 -3.72
N PHE A 25 -28.29 0.40 -2.53
CA PHE A 25 -27.61 0.09 -1.26
C PHE A 25 -27.29 -1.40 -1.12
N GLY A 26 -28.11 -2.30 -1.71
CA GLY A 26 -27.84 -3.73 -1.63
C GLY A 26 -26.47 -4.14 -2.18
N VAL A 27 -26.00 -3.48 -3.25
CA VAL A 27 -24.64 -3.71 -3.78
C VAL A 27 -23.59 -3.29 -2.78
N LEU A 28 -23.72 -2.08 -2.21
CA LEU A 28 -22.77 -1.54 -1.24
C LEU A 28 -22.82 -2.30 0.09
N GLU A 29 -24.01 -2.62 0.57
CA GLU A 29 -24.21 -3.45 1.79
C GLU A 29 -23.57 -4.83 1.63
N GLY A 30 -23.71 -5.47 0.46
CA GLY A 30 -23.08 -6.74 0.15
C GLY A 30 -21.56 -6.65 0.15
N PHE A 31 -21.00 -5.64 -0.51
CA PHE A 31 -19.57 -5.35 -0.46
C PHE A 31 -19.08 -5.20 0.98
N LEU A 32 -19.72 -4.31 1.76
CA LEU A 32 -19.32 -4.05 3.14
C LEU A 32 -19.47 -5.29 4.03
N THR A 33 -20.54 -6.08 3.85
CA THR A 33 -20.77 -7.32 4.59
C THR A 33 -19.61 -8.30 4.40
N VAL A 34 -19.12 -8.44 3.18
CA VAL A 34 -18.00 -9.33 2.87
C VAL A 34 -16.67 -8.82 3.44
N PHE A 35 -16.38 -7.54 3.28
CA PHE A 35 -15.10 -6.97 3.73
C PHE A 35 -15.00 -6.79 5.24
N LEU A 36 -16.12 -6.55 5.92
CA LEU A 36 -16.19 -6.42 7.38
C LEU A 36 -16.49 -7.75 8.08
N ASN A 37 -16.79 -8.79 7.30
CA ASN A 37 -17.16 -10.13 7.80
C ASN A 37 -18.31 -10.10 8.82
N GLU A 38 -19.27 -9.18 8.62
CA GLU A 38 -20.49 -9.07 9.41
C GLU A 38 -21.62 -8.44 8.56
N PRO A 39 -22.89 -8.81 8.82
CA PRO A 39 -24.01 -8.22 8.09
C PRO A 39 -24.08 -6.70 8.27
N ILE A 40 -23.97 -5.97 7.19
CA ILE A 40 -24.02 -4.51 7.18
C ILE A 40 -25.34 -4.03 6.59
N LYS A 41 -26.00 -3.13 7.29
CA LYS A 41 -27.18 -2.39 6.81
C LYS A 41 -26.90 -0.89 6.85
N ILE A 42 -26.96 -0.23 5.70
CA ILE A 42 -26.74 1.21 5.58
C ILE A 42 -28.03 1.94 5.96
N VAL A 43 -27.91 2.85 6.91
CA VAL A 43 -29.00 3.74 7.32
C VAL A 43 -28.94 5.05 6.56
N ASP A 44 -27.71 5.57 6.37
CA ASP A 44 -27.52 6.87 5.75
C ASP A 44 -26.20 6.95 4.99
N ILE A 45 -26.17 7.74 3.91
CA ILE A 45 -24.96 8.18 3.24
C ILE A 45 -24.68 9.61 3.69
N LEU A 46 -23.56 9.78 4.37
CA LEU A 46 -23.12 11.04 4.92
C LEU A 46 -22.42 11.89 3.87
N GLU A 47 -22.24 13.18 4.13
CA GLU A 47 -21.43 14.04 3.30
C GLU A 47 -20.00 13.50 3.21
N SER A 48 -19.53 13.30 1.99
CA SER A 48 -18.19 12.76 1.72
C SER A 48 -17.09 13.82 1.73
N GLU A 49 -17.47 15.09 1.72
CA GLU A 49 -16.57 16.24 1.86
C GLU A 49 -16.57 16.64 3.33
N GLY A 50 -15.42 16.52 4.00
CA GLY A 50 -15.27 16.96 5.38
C GLY A 50 -15.50 18.46 5.47
N ASN A 51 -16.43 18.89 6.31
CA ASN A 51 -16.71 20.30 6.54
C ASN A 51 -15.44 21.00 7.04
N GLN A 52 -15.02 22.05 6.36
CA GLN A 52 -14.06 22.99 6.90
C GLN A 52 -14.74 23.75 8.04
N GLN A 53 -14.45 23.37 9.27
CA GLN A 53 -14.92 24.10 10.45
C GLN A 53 -14.17 25.43 10.63
N GLN A 54 -12.93 25.48 10.10
CA GLN A 54 -12.09 26.67 10.06
C GLN A 54 -11.52 26.84 8.64
N ALA A 55 -11.27 28.09 8.24
CA ALA A 55 -10.73 28.41 6.91
C ALA A 55 -9.38 27.72 6.61
N ASN A 56 -8.63 27.32 7.66
CA ASN A 56 -7.33 26.66 7.57
C ASN A 56 -7.41 25.13 7.65
N ASP A 57 -8.60 24.54 7.80
CA ASP A 57 -8.75 23.09 7.82
C ASP A 57 -8.41 22.50 6.46
N LYS A 58 -7.59 21.44 6.46
CA LYS A 58 -7.28 20.70 5.24
C LYS A 58 -8.54 20.00 4.75
N PHE A 59 -8.86 20.24 3.49
CA PHE A 59 -9.99 19.60 2.82
C PHE A 59 -9.74 18.09 2.69
N ASN A 60 -10.70 17.28 3.13
CA ASN A 60 -10.64 15.82 2.97
C ASN A 60 -11.91 15.34 2.26
N ARG A 61 -11.72 14.70 1.11
CA ARG A 61 -12.81 14.13 0.32
C ARG A 61 -12.62 12.63 0.22
N VAL A 62 -13.67 11.89 0.57
CA VAL A 62 -13.72 10.42 0.43
C VAL A 62 -14.81 10.04 -0.59
N ASP A 63 -14.71 8.85 -1.18
CA ASP A 63 -15.69 8.45 -2.20
C ASP A 63 -17.05 8.14 -1.57
N ILE A 64 -17.09 7.41 -0.46
CA ILE A 64 -18.31 7.21 0.34
C ILE A 64 -17.99 7.33 1.83
N LYS A 65 -18.90 7.97 2.55
CA LYS A 65 -19.00 7.94 4.00
C LYS A 65 -20.43 7.52 4.36
N ALA A 66 -20.57 6.36 5.00
CA ALA A 66 -21.85 5.77 5.33
C ALA A 66 -22.00 5.55 6.83
N LYS A 67 -23.25 5.52 7.29
CA LYS A 67 -23.60 5.14 8.67
C LYS A 67 -24.42 3.85 8.63
N ASN A 68 -24.00 2.86 9.39
CA ASN A 68 -24.72 1.60 9.50
C ASN A 68 -25.78 1.60 10.62
N SER A 69 -26.54 0.52 10.73
CA SER A 69 -27.59 0.36 11.74
C SER A 69 -27.09 0.35 13.18
N LYS A 70 -25.80 0.08 13.44
CA LYS A 70 -25.15 0.19 14.75
C LYS A 70 -24.70 1.62 15.05
N GLY A 71 -24.83 2.54 14.11
CA GLY A 71 -24.38 3.91 14.22
C GLY A 71 -22.88 4.10 13.96
N GLU A 72 -22.19 3.06 13.50
CA GLU A 72 -20.77 3.09 13.14
C GLU A 72 -20.59 3.80 11.80
N ILE A 73 -19.45 4.43 11.60
CA ILE A 73 -19.09 5.16 10.38
C ILE A 73 -18.22 4.28 9.50
N ILE A 74 -18.58 4.17 8.24
CA ILE A 74 -17.83 3.41 7.24
C ILE A 74 -17.38 4.36 6.15
N ILE A 75 -16.08 4.42 5.93
CA ILE A 75 -15.43 5.19 4.87
C ILE A 75 -14.96 4.20 3.82
N VAL A 76 -15.30 4.43 2.56
CA VAL A 76 -14.75 3.72 1.42
C VAL A 76 -14.07 4.72 0.51
N GLU A 77 -12.84 4.46 0.15
CA GLU A 77 -12.02 5.27 -0.73
C GLU A 77 -11.39 4.41 -1.81
N ILE A 78 -11.44 4.87 -3.06
CA ILE A 78 -10.84 4.18 -4.20
C ILE A 78 -9.76 5.07 -4.78
N GLN A 79 -8.54 4.56 -4.76
CA GLN A 79 -7.38 5.30 -5.20
C GLN A 79 -6.72 4.61 -6.39
N ASN A 80 -6.68 5.31 -7.52
CA ASN A 80 -6.12 4.79 -8.77
C ASN A 80 -4.62 5.07 -8.91
N THR A 81 -4.10 6.07 -8.20
CA THR A 81 -2.71 6.53 -8.30
C THR A 81 -2.03 6.59 -6.95
N SER A 82 -0.73 6.33 -6.93
CA SER A 82 0.08 6.43 -5.72
C SER A 82 0.18 7.88 -5.24
N GLU A 83 0.04 8.07 -3.94
CA GLU A 83 0.29 9.33 -3.23
C GLU A 83 1.37 9.11 -2.17
N LEU A 84 2.29 10.06 -2.05
CA LEU A 84 3.45 9.95 -1.16
C LEU A 84 3.07 9.79 0.32
N TYR A 85 1.99 10.44 0.76
CA TYR A 85 1.53 10.44 2.17
C TYR A 85 0.12 9.86 2.29
N TYR A 86 -0.11 8.73 1.60
CA TYR A 86 -1.44 8.13 1.53
C TYR A 86 -1.97 7.66 2.89
N LEU A 87 -1.14 7.00 3.69
CA LEU A 87 -1.56 6.49 5.00
C LEU A 87 -1.86 7.62 5.99
N GLU A 88 -1.09 8.71 5.95
CA GLU A 88 -1.35 9.91 6.74
C GLU A 88 -2.67 10.57 6.33
N ARG A 89 -3.01 10.57 5.04
CA ARG A 89 -4.29 11.04 4.56
C ARG A 89 -5.45 10.18 5.06
N VAL A 90 -5.31 8.87 5.02
CA VAL A 90 -6.30 7.92 5.56
C VAL A 90 -6.49 8.14 7.06
N LEU A 91 -5.40 8.27 7.81
CA LEU A 91 -5.43 8.55 9.25
C LEU A 91 -6.15 9.88 9.55
N TYR A 92 -5.81 10.93 8.81
CA TYR A 92 -6.47 12.25 8.94
C TYR A 92 -7.97 12.15 8.65
N GLY A 93 -8.38 11.46 7.59
CA GLY A 93 -9.77 11.25 7.22
C GLY A 93 -10.59 10.54 8.30
N VAL A 94 -10.01 9.52 8.93
CA VAL A 94 -10.63 8.80 10.05
C VAL A 94 -10.74 9.69 11.28
N ALA A 95 -9.68 10.44 11.63
CA ALA A 95 -9.70 11.37 12.76
C ALA A 95 -10.78 12.46 12.56
N LYS A 96 -10.90 12.99 11.35
CA LYS A 96 -11.94 13.97 10.98
C LYS A 96 -13.35 13.37 11.12
N ALA A 97 -13.58 12.16 10.64
CA ALA A 97 -14.86 11.47 10.78
C ALA A 97 -15.24 11.22 12.25
N ILE A 98 -14.27 10.98 13.12
CA ILE A 98 -14.54 10.87 14.57
C ILE A 98 -14.96 12.22 15.15
N THR A 99 -14.23 13.29 14.84
CA THR A 99 -14.49 14.62 15.41
C THR A 99 -15.79 15.25 14.90
N GLU A 100 -16.16 15.00 13.66
CA GLU A 100 -17.42 15.52 13.08
C GLU A 100 -18.68 14.92 13.73
N HIS A 101 -18.56 13.79 14.42
CA HIS A 101 -19.70 13.08 15.02
C HIS A 101 -19.74 13.22 16.55
N ILE A 102 -18.90 14.07 17.14
CA ILE A 102 -18.92 14.39 18.57
C ILE A 102 -18.99 15.91 18.76
N ASN A 103 -19.96 16.37 19.49
CA ASN A 103 -20.17 17.80 19.75
C ASN A 103 -19.71 18.17 21.16
N LEU A 104 -19.46 19.47 21.38
CA LEU A 104 -19.20 20.00 22.71
C LEU A 104 -20.36 19.68 23.66
N GLY A 105 -20.06 19.09 24.81
CA GLY A 105 -21.06 18.64 25.78
C GLY A 105 -21.48 17.17 25.63
N ASN A 106 -21.13 16.50 24.53
CA ASN A 106 -21.35 15.07 24.40
C ASN A 106 -20.36 14.31 25.32
N THR A 107 -20.79 13.14 25.77
CA THR A 107 -19.90 12.22 26.48
C THR A 107 -19.05 11.44 25.48
N TYR A 108 -17.86 10.99 25.86
CA TYR A 108 -17.01 10.14 25.01
C TYR A 108 -17.67 8.81 24.60
N LYS A 109 -18.78 8.44 25.21
CA LYS A 109 -19.63 7.33 24.78
C LYS A 109 -20.21 7.53 23.37
N GLU A 110 -20.34 8.78 22.94
CA GLU A 110 -20.87 9.14 21.61
C GLU A 110 -19.83 8.94 20.49
N VAL A 111 -18.55 8.75 20.80
CA VAL A 111 -17.52 8.40 19.83
C VAL A 111 -17.93 7.10 19.13
N LYS A 112 -18.08 7.17 17.82
CA LYS A 112 -18.48 6.02 17.00
C LYS A 112 -17.25 5.31 16.47
N LYS A 113 -17.34 3.99 16.37
CA LYS A 113 -16.33 3.21 15.65
C LYS A 113 -16.31 3.62 14.18
N VAL A 114 -15.11 3.69 13.61
CA VAL A 114 -14.89 3.99 12.20
C VAL A 114 -14.22 2.81 11.52
N TYR A 115 -14.76 2.39 10.40
CA TYR A 115 -14.13 1.50 9.45
C TYR A 115 -13.62 2.32 8.26
N SER A 116 -12.38 2.12 7.86
CA SER A 116 -11.79 2.76 6.68
C SER A 116 -11.34 1.67 5.71
N ILE A 117 -11.98 1.60 4.55
CA ILE A 117 -11.69 0.64 3.50
C ILE A 117 -11.07 1.40 2.33
N SER A 118 -9.82 1.10 2.03
CA SER A 118 -9.06 1.68 0.92
C SER A 118 -8.89 0.66 -0.19
N ILE A 119 -9.46 0.91 -1.36
CA ILE A 119 -9.33 0.08 -2.57
C ILE A 119 -8.24 0.70 -3.44
N LEU A 120 -7.11 0.02 -3.57
CA LEU A 120 -5.88 0.55 -4.15
C LEU A 120 -5.56 -0.13 -5.46
N TYR A 121 -5.49 0.64 -6.54
CA TYR A 121 -5.07 0.21 -7.88
C TYR A 121 -3.60 0.54 -8.16
N PHE A 122 -2.82 0.79 -7.12
CA PHE A 122 -1.38 1.01 -7.19
C PHE A 122 -0.66 0.18 -6.13
N ASP A 123 0.65 0.06 -6.27
CA ASP A 123 1.48 -0.67 -5.31
C ASP A 123 1.77 0.20 -4.08
N LEU A 124 1.18 -0.16 -2.94
CA LEU A 124 1.40 0.48 -1.64
C LEU A 124 2.41 -0.35 -0.82
N GLY A 125 3.69 -0.08 -1.03
CA GLY A 125 4.75 -0.75 -0.27
C GLY A 125 4.93 -2.22 -0.61
N LYS A 126 5.69 -2.94 0.22
CA LYS A 126 6.04 -4.35 0.03
C LYS A 126 5.20 -5.25 0.94
N GLY A 127 4.80 -6.39 0.44
CA GLY A 127 4.05 -7.40 1.17
C GLY A 127 3.49 -8.45 0.21
N SER A 128 3.19 -9.65 0.71
CA SER A 128 2.79 -10.80 -0.11
C SER A 128 1.27 -10.98 -0.22
N ASP A 129 0.48 -10.24 0.57
CA ASP A 129 -0.98 -10.36 0.56
C ASP A 129 -1.63 -9.21 -0.23
N TYR A 130 -2.83 -9.44 -0.73
CA TYR A 130 -3.66 -8.46 -1.40
C TYR A 130 -4.63 -7.73 -0.45
N ILE A 131 -4.79 -8.19 0.81
CA ILE A 131 -5.59 -7.53 1.84
C ILE A 131 -4.79 -7.42 3.14
N TYR A 132 -4.76 -6.22 3.70
CA TYR A 132 -4.18 -5.95 5.00
C TYR A 132 -5.22 -5.32 5.92
N VAL A 133 -5.29 -5.83 7.16
CA VAL A 133 -6.21 -5.33 8.19
C VAL A 133 -5.42 -4.76 9.34
N GLY A 134 -5.63 -3.48 9.62
CA GLY A 134 -5.05 -2.77 10.77
C GLY A 134 -6.11 -2.58 11.87
N GLN A 135 -5.81 -3.09 13.07
CA GLN A 135 -6.65 -2.95 14.26
C GLN A 135 -5.80 -2.65 15.48
N ASN A 136 -6.36 -1.92 16.43
CA ASN A 136 -5.69 -1.65 17.70
C ASN A 136 -6.06 -2.72 18.72
N ASN A 137 -5.05 -3.50 19.10
CA ASN A 137 -5.12 -4.44 20.21
C ASN A 137 -4.04 -4.06 21.22
N PHE A 138 -4.36 -4.13 22.51
CA PHE A 138 -3.37 -3.94 23.57
C PHE A 138 -2.98 -5.30 24.11
N VAL A 139 -1.70 -5.61 23.97
CA VAL A 139 -1.10 -6.88 24.39
C VAL A 139 -0.21 -6.64 25.59
N GLY A 140 -0.34 -7.42 26.63
CA GLY A 140 0.46 -7.35 27.83
C GLY A 140 1.94 -7.56 27.52
N LEU A 141 2.80 -6.61 27.90
CA LEU A 141 4.24 -6.64 27.58
C LEU A 141 4.92 -7.91 28.12
N HIS A 142 4.49 -8.36 29.28
CA HIS A 142 5.12 -9.48 29.97
C HIS A 142 4.37 -10.79 29.83
N THR A 143 3.04 -10.73 29.76
CA THR A 143 2.16 -11.91 29.80
C THR A 143 1.63 -12.30 28.43
N GLN A 144 1.74 -11.42 27.44
CA GLN A 144 1.24 -11.60 26.07
C GLN A 144 -0.28 -11.85 25.98
N ASP A 145 -1.02 -11.55 27.05
CA ASP A 145 -2.48 -11.59 27.05
C ASP A 145 -3.09 -10.35 26.39
N HIS A 146 -4.33 -10.45 25.95
CA HIS A 146 -5.06 -9.34 25.36
C HIS A 146 -5.87 -8.59 26.41
N LEU A 147 -5.73 -7.26 26.44
CA LEU A 147 -6.52 -6.39 27.31
C LEU A 147 -7.99 -6.43 26.88
N ILE A 148 -8.86 -6.74 27.82
CA ILE A 148 -10.31 -6.64 27.69
C ILE A 148 -10.82 -5.59 28.67
N ILE A 149 -11.57 -4.62 28.15
CA ILE A 149 -12.12 -3.54 28.98
C ILE A 149 -13.57 -3.84 29.35
N SER A 150 -13.99 -3.31 30.50
CA SER A 150 -15.39 -3.29 30.90
C SER A 150 -15.96 -1.89 30.66
N THR A 151 -17.08 -1.80 29.97
CA THR A 151 -17.79 -0.55 29.72
C THR A 151 -19.26 -0.71 30.04
N LYS A 152 -19.96 0.42 30.27
CA LYS A 152 -21.41 0.42 30.54
C LYS A 152 -22.18 0.73 29.25
N GLU A 153 -23.01 -0.21 28.83
CA GLU A 153 -23.98 0.00 27.74
C GLU A 153 -25.40 -0.07 28.33
N LYS A 154 -26.14 1.03 28.15
CA LYS A 154 -27.43 1.24 28.84
C LYS A 154 -27.22 1.01 30.34
N ASP A 155 -27.82 -0.01 30.89
CA ASP A 155 -27.72 -0.37 32.34
C ASP A 155 -26.89 -1.63 32.59
N THR A 156 -26.24 -2.19 31.59
CA THR A 156 -25.47 -3.43 31.68
C THR A 156 -23.98 -3.17 31.49
N ILE A 157 -23.16 -3.86 32.28
CA ILE A 157 -21.70 -3.90 32.07
C ILE A 157 -21.41 -4.92 30.99
N VAL A 158 -20.77 -4.47 29.91
CA VAL A 158 -20.31 -5.33 28.81
C VAL A 158 -18.79 -5.34 28.72
N ARG A 159 -18.24 -6.43 28.25
CA ARG A 159 -16.82 -6.57 27.98
C ARG A 159 -16.57 -6.32 26.50
N LYS A 160 -15.53 -5.54 26.19
CA LYS A 160 -15.12 -5.23 24.82
C LYS A 160 -13.62 -5.34 24.66
N SER A 161 -13.20 -5.74 23.48
CA SER A 161 -11.82 -5.57 23.07
C SER A 161 -11.58 -4.12 22.59
N PRO A 162 -10.36 -3.59 22.71
CA PRO A 162 -10.04 -2.27 22.17
C PRO A 162 -10.36 -2.14 20.66
N SER A 163 -10.19 -3.20 19.88
CA SER A 163 -10.52 -3.24 18.45
C SER A 163 -12.00 -2.97 18.12
N GLU A 164 -12.92 -3.13 19.07
CA GLU A 164 -14.33 -2.78 18.92
C GLU A 164 -14.59 -1.27 19.06
N ILE A 165 -13.64 -0.52 19.60
CA ILE A 165 -13.76 0.92 19.85
C ILE A 165 -12.89 1.70 18.86
N PHE A 166 -11.64 1.28 18.72
CA PHE A 166 -10.67 1.93 17.83
C PHE A 166 -11.01 1.70 16.37
N PRO A 167 -10.58 2.59 15.46
CA PRO A 167 -10.78 2.40 14.03
C PRO A 167 -10.20 1.10 13.52
N THR A 168 -10.85 0.55 12.49
CA THR A 168 -10.34 -0.57 11.70
C THR A 168 -10.01 -0.09 10.31
N TYR A 169 -8.80 -0.38 9.84
CA TYR A 169 -8.32 -0.05 8.51
C TYR A 169 -8.23 -1.31 7.67
N ILE A 170 -8.76 -1.27 6.45
CA ILE A 170 -8.68 -2.36 5.48
C ILE A 170 -8.07 -1.80 4.20
N LEU A 171 -6.91 -2.33 3.82
CA LEU A 171 -6.22 -1.95 2.59
C LEU A 171 -6.35 -3.10 1.60
N VAL A 172 -6.99 -2.85 0.46
CA VAL A 172 -7.21 -3.82 -0.62
C VAL A 172 -6.30 -3.46 -1.79
N ARG A 173 -5.23 -4.21 -1.99
CA ARG A 173 -4.26 -4.06 -3.08
C ARG A 173 -4.75 -4.86 -4.29
N VAL A 174 -5.65 -4.27 -5.06
CA VAL A 174 -6.39 -4.96 -6.13
C VAL A 174 -5.47 -5.64 -7.15
N ASN A 175 -4.37 -4.99 -7.52
CA ASN A 175 -3.44 -5.48 -8.52
C ASN A 175 -2.67 -6.74 -8.06
N GLU A 176 -2.51 -6.93 -6.75
CA GLU A 176 -1.81 -8.08 -6.17
C GLU A 176 -2.66 -9.37 -6.14
N PHE A 177 -3.96 -9.27 -6.38
CA PHE A 177 -4.82 -10.43 -6.50
C PHE A 177 -4.51 -11.19 -7.81
N ASN A 178 -3.97 -12.41 -7.70
CA ASN A 178 -3.53 -13.23 -8.83
C ASN A 178 -4.02 -14.69 -8.74
N LYS A 179 -5.14 -14.89 -8.06
CA LYS A 179 -5.75 -16.21 -7.82
C LYS A 179 -7.08 -16.31 -8.57
N VAL A 180 -7.58 -17.55 -8.68
CA VAL A 180 -8.98 -17.81 -9.04
C VAL A 180 -9.82 -17.61 -7.78
N ALA A 181 -10.87 -16.82 -7.88
CA ALA A 181 -11.77 -16.54 -6.75
C ALA A 181 -12.48 -17.83 -6.28
N LYS A 182 -12.42 -18.07 -4.96
CA LYS A 182 -13.03 -19.25 -4.30
C LYS A 182 -13.91 -18.87 -3.10
N SER A 183 -13.90 -17.61 -2.72
CA SER A 183 -14.68 -17.08 -1.61
C SER A 183 -15.39 -15.80 -2.01
N PRO A 184 -16.47 -15.40 -1.32
CA PRO A 184 -17.15 -14.14 -1.59
C PRO A 184 -16.23 -12.91 -1.62
N LEU A 185 -15.20 -12.90 -0.76
CA LEU A 185 -14.20 -11.84 -0.71
C LEU A 185 -13.35 -11.81 -1.98
N GLU A 186 -12.90 -12.97 -2.44
CA GLU A 186 -12.10 -13.09 -3.65
C GLU A 186 -12.92 -12.77 -4.91
N GLU A 187 -14.20 -13.13 -4.96
CA GLU A 187 -15.11 -12.74 -6.05
C GLU A 187 -15.26 -11.21 -6.13
N TRP A 188 -15.37 -10.53 -5.00
CA TRP A 188 -15.38 -9.08 -4.96
C TRP A 188 -14.06 -8.47 -5.46
N VAL A 189 -12.91 -9.01 -5.03
CA VAL A 189 -11.61 -8.51 -5.47
C VAL A 189 -11.39 -8.80 -6.96
N GLU A 190 -11.85 -9.93 -7.48
CA GLU A 190 -11.83 -10.24 -8.90
C GLU A 190 -12.68 -9.25 -9.71
N TYR A 191 -13.88 -8.93 -9.23
CA TYR A 191 -14.70 -7.89 -9.87
C TYR A 191 -14.02 -6.51 -9.83
N LEU A 192 -13.44 -6.13 -8.70
CA LEU A 192 -12.69 -4.87 -8.58
C LEU A 192 -11.54 -4.82 -9.58
N LYS A 193 -10.81 -5.92 -9.77
CA LYS A 193 -9.65 -6.00 -10.65
C LYS A 193 -10.01 -6.07 -12.12
N ASN A 194 -10.90 -6.98 -12.48
CA ASN A 194 -11.12 -7.41 -13.87
C ASN A 194 -12.47 -6.95 -14.42
N GLY A 195 -13.38 -6.42 -13.58
CA GLY A 195 -14.74 -6.09 -13.97
C GLY A 195 -15.58 -7.34 -14.33
N VAL A 196 -15.20 -8.51 -13.83
CA VAL A 196 -15.87 -9.79 -14.10
C VAL A 196 -16.68 -10.22 -12.88
N ILE A 197 -17.94 -10.58 -13.09
CA ILE A 197 -18.80 -11.16 -12.05
C ILE A 197 -19.29 -12.52 -12.59
N SER A 198 -19.01 -13.58 -11.81
CA SER A 198 -19.45 -14.92 -12.17
C SER A 198 -20.98 -15.00 -12.30
N PRO A 199 -21.53 -15.69 -13.30
CA PRO A 199 -22.97 -15.97 -13.39
C PRO A 199 -23.53 -16.68 -12.15
N ASP A 200 -22.72 -17.54 -11.54
CA ASP A 200 -23.08 -18.39 -10.40
C ASP A 200 -22.67 -17.81 -9.05
N THR A 201 -22.31 -16.50 -9.02
CA THR A 201 -21.87 -15.85 -7.77
C THR A 201 -22.89 -16.00 -6.67
N GLN A 202 -22.40 -16.35 -5.48
CA GLN A 202 -23.16 -16.35 -4.23
C GLN A 202 -22.69 -15.22 -3.28
N ALA A 203 -21.73 -14.41 -3.73
CA ALA A 203 -21.20 -13.32 -2.90
C ALA A 203 -22.29 -12.25 -2.70
N PRO A 204 -22.55 -11.86 -1.44
CA PRO A 204 -23.50 -10.81 -1.10
C PRO A 204 -23.24 -9.55 -1.94
N GLY A 205 -24.28 -9.01 -2.55
CA GLY A 205 -24.23 -7.79 -3.37
C GLY A 205 -23.77 -7.99 -4.82
N LEU A 206 -23.01 -9.05 -5.16
CA LEU A 206 -22.56 -9.26 -6.54
C LEU A 206 -23.66 -9.70 -7.47
N GLN A 207 -24.66 -10.48 -7.02
CA GLN A 207 -25.81 -10.80 -7.83
C GLN A 207 -26.58 -9.53 -8.22
N GLU A 208 -26.80 -8.64 -7.27
CA GLU A 208 -27.47 -7.36 -7.51
C GLU A 208 -26.60 -6.43 -8.40
N ALA A 209 -25.29 -6.47 -8.23
CA ALA A 209 -24.34 -5.73 -9.07
C ALA A 209 -24.42 -6.19 -10.53
N ARG A 210 -24.60 -7.48 -10.80
CA ARG A 210 -24.80 -8.00 -12.18
C ARG A 210 -26.02 -7.40 -12.87
N GLU A 211 -27.07 -7.10 -12.14
CA GLU A 211 -28.28 -6.50 -12.70
C GLU A 211 -28.12 -4.98 -12.87
N LYS A 212 -27.56 -4.30 -11.86
CA LYS A 212 -27.54 -2.84 -11.79
C LYS A 212 -26.32 -2.19 -12.45
N LEU A 213 -25.20 -2.92 -12.58
CA LEU A 213 -23.93 -2.38 -13.09
C LEU A 213 -23.62 -2.81 -14.52
N LYS A 214 -24.62 -3.22 -15.30
CA LYS A 214 -24.44 -3.57 -16.70
C LYS A 214 -24.17 -2.30 -17.53
N TYR A 215 -23.06 -2.29 -18.25
CA TYR A 215 -22.70 -1.19 -19.15
C TYR A 215 -23.80 -0.90 -20.18
N TYR A 216 -24.38 -1.94 -20.77
CA TYR A 216 -25.41 -1.79 -21.81
C TYR A 216 -26.78 -1.34 -21.28
N SER A 217 -27.01 -1.32 -19.96
CA SER A 217 -28.23 -0.78 -19.37
C SER A 217 -28.18 0.73 -19.16
N MET A 218 -27.01 1.35 -19.36
CA MET A 218 -26.82 2.79 -19.27
C MET A 218 -27.35 3.52 -20.50
N SER A 219 -27.75 4.77 -20.32
CA SER A 219 -28.03 5.69 -21.41
C SER A 219 -26.78 5.99 -22.23
N ASP A 220 -26.94 6.47 -23.46
CA ASP A 220 -25.79 6.80 -24.33
C ASP A 220 -24.88 7.87 -23.70
N ALA A 221 -25.48 8.85 -23.02
CA ALA A 221 -24.74 9.90 -22.31
C ALA A 221 -23.91 9.36 -21.14
N GLU A 222 -24.46 8.41 -20.37
CA GLU A 222 -23.77 7.75 -19.28
C GLU A 222 -22.64 6.84 -19.79
N ARG A 223 -22.88 6.09 -20.88
CA ARG A 223 -21.84 5.28 -21.53
C ARG A 223 -20.68 6.14 -22.00
N TYR A 224 -20.98 7.25 -22.66
CA TYR A 224 -19.96 8.20 -23.09
C TYR A 224 -19.13 8.71 -21.91
N ALA A 225 -19.79 9.17 -20.84
CA ALA A 225 -19.09 9.66 -19.63
C ALA A 225 -18.27 8.56 -18.93
N TYR A 226 -18.73 7.31 -18.98
CA TYR A 226 -17.97 6.17 -18.45
C TYR A 226 -16.75 5.84 -19.32
N ASP A 227 -16.91 5.83 -20.64
CA ASP A 227 -15.80 5.53 -21.56
C ASP A 227 -14.73 6.63 -21.50
N GLU A 228 -15.10 7.89 -21.34
CA GLU A 228 -14.20 9.00 -21.07
C GLU A 228 -13.41 8.79 -19.75
N HIS A 229 -14.09 8.35 -18.70
CA HIS A 229 -13.45 8.03 -17.42
C HIS A 229 -12.42 6.89 -17.57
N ILE A 230 -12.78 5.82 -18.29
CA ILE A 230 -11.87 4.69 -18.54
C ILE A 230 -10.65 5.14 -19.36
N ASN A 231 -10.87 5.93 -20.41
CA ASN A 231 -9.79 6.47 -21.22
C ASN A 231 -8.82 7.35 -20.38
N ALA A 232 -9.36 8.19 -19.49
CA ALA A 232 -8.54 9.00 -18.61
C ALA A 232 -7.65 8.15 -17.68
N ILE A 233 -8.20 7.06 -17.13
CA ILE A 233 -7.42 6.11 -16.31
C ILE A 233 -6.33 5.42 -17.14
N MET A 234 -6.65 4.99 -18.37
CA MET A 234 -5.67 4.35 -19.26
C MET A 234 -4.50 5.29 -19.57
N ILE A 235 -4.80 6.53 -19.98
CA ILE A 235 -3.78 7.56 -20.26
C ILE A 235 -2.91 7.81 -19.02
N GLN A 236 -3.52 7.93 -17.85
CA GLN A 236 -2.79 8.14 -16.61
C GLN A 236 -1.85 6.97 -16.28
N ASN A 237 -2.31 5.73 -16.46
CA ASN A 237 -1.50 4.54 -16.23
C ASN A 237 -0.34 4.45 -17.23
N ASP A 238 -0.55 4.80 -18.50
CA ASP A 238 0.49 4.82 -19.52
C ASP A 238 1.56 5.87 -19.21
N VAL A 239 1.17 7.08 -18.79
CA VAL A 239 2.11 8.13 -18.37
C VAL A 239 2.96 7.69 -17.17
N LEU A 240 2.33 7.09 -16.16
CA LEU A 240 3.04 6.58 -14.99
C LEU A 240 3.95 5.39 -15.34
N GLY A 241 3.49 4.51 -16.23
CA GLY A 241 4.29 3.39 -16.75
C GLY A 241 5.54 3.86 -17.45
N ASN A 242 5.43 4.85 -18.34
CA ASN A 242 6.56 5.44 -19.06
C ASN A 242 7.54 6.12 -18.10
N ALA A 243 7.08 6.97 -17.18
CA ALA A 243 7.93 7.61 -16.18
C ALA A 243 8.68 6.59 -15.29
N ARG A 244 8.05 5.48 -14.96
CA ARG A 244 8.70 4.38 -14.21
C ARG A 244 9.79 3.69 -15.03
N LEU A 245 9.56 3.46 -16.31
CA LEU A 245 10.55 2.84 -17.22
C LEU A 245 11.74 3.77 -17.41
N GLU A 246 11.51 5.06 -17.66
CA GLU A 246 12.56 6.08 -17.80
C GLU A 246 13.42 6.16 -16.53
N GLY A 247 12.80 6.27 -15.34
CA GLY A 247 13.53 6.32 -14.07
C GLY A 247 14.32 5.03 -13.79
N MET A 248 13.81 3.87 -14.25
CA MET A 248 14.53 2.60 -14.09
C MET A 248 15.73 2.50 -15.04
N GLU A 249 15.63 3.05 -16.26
CA GLU A 249 16.74 3.11 -17.20
C GLU A 249 17.82 4.10 -16.73
N GLU A 250 17.42 5.28 -16.26
CA GLU A 250 18.33 6.26 -15.66
C GLU A 250 19.07 5.69 -14.45
N GLY A 251 18.35 5.11 -13.49
CA GLY A 251 18.97 4.49 -12.31
C GLY A 251 19.92 3.33 -12.65
N LYS A 252 19.61 2.53 -13.68
CA LYS A 252 20.54 1.51 -14.18
C LYS A 252 21.79 2.10 -14.84
N ALA A 253 21.62 3.21 -15.57
CA ALA A 253 22.75 3.89 -16.22
C ALA A 253 23.69 4.51 -15.18
N GLU A 254 23.12 5.22 -14.19
CA GLU A 254 23.86 5.81 -13.07
C GLU A 254 24.60 4.73 -12.24
N GLY A 255 23.91 3.68 -11.79
CA GLY A 255 24.54 2.61 -11.02
C GLY A 255 25.65 1.87 -11.78
N ARG A 256 25.53 1.75 -13.13
CA ARG A 256 26.61 1.21 -13.95
C ARG A 256 27.79 2.19 -14.07
N ALA A 257 27.53 3.48 -14.13
CA ALA A 257 28.58 4.49 -14.21
C ALA A 257 29.35 4.57 -12.88
N GLU A 258 28.65 4.61 -11.76
CA GLU A 258 29.22 4.58 -10.40
C GLU A 258 30.05 3.32 -10.15
N GLY A 259 29.50 2.13 -10.38
CA GLY A 259 30.22 0.88 -10.19
C GLY A 259 31.47 0.75 -11.07
N ARG A 260 31.43 1.33 -12.31
CA ARG A 260 32.64 1.38 -13.16
C ARG A 260 33.67 2.38 -12.64
N ALA A 261 33.24 3.49 -12.06
CA ALA A 261 34.14 4.49 -11.49
C ALA A 261 34.82 3.94 -10.22
N GLU A 262 34.06 3.34 -9.33
CA GLU A 262 34.54 2.69 -8.11
C GLU A 262 35.52 1.54 -8.43
N GLY A 263 35.14 0.60 -9.29
CA GLY A 263 36.01 -0.52 -9.68
C GLY A 263 37.30 -0.09 -10.37
N ARG A 264 37.26 1.05 -11.15
CA ARG A 264 38.49 1.62 -11.71
C ARG A 264 39.37 2.28 -10.64
N ALA A 265 38.77 2.91 -9.63
CA ALA A 265 39.51 3.54 -8.55
C ALA A 265 40.18 2.47 -7.66
N GLU A 266 39.43 1.45 -7.28
CA GLU A 266 39.93 0.30 -6.52
C GLU A 266 41.05 -0.44 -7.24
N GLY A 267 40.83 -0.83 -8.51
CA GLY A 267 41.85 -1.54 -9.29
C GLY A 267 43.12 -0.72 -9.54
N ARG A 268 43.00 0.64 -9.64
CA ARG A 268 44.19 1.50 -9.71
C ARG A 268 44.92 1.58 -8.37
N ALA A 269 44.19 1.59 -7.24
CA ALA A 269 44.79 1.63 -5.92
C ALA A 269 45.50 0.31 -5.60
N GLU A 270 44.86 -0.82 -5.89
CA GLU A 270 45.43 -2.17 -5.75
C GLU A 270 46.68 -2.37 -6.65
N GLY A 271 46.55 -2.09 -7.93
CA GLY A 271 47.71 -2.25 -8.85
C GLY A 271 48.87 -1.32 -8.52
N LYS A 272 48.60 -0.12 -7.96
CA LYS A 272 49.66 0.76 -7.46
C LYS A 272 50.33 0.23 -6.17
N ALA A 273 49.55 -0.40 -5.30
CA ALA A 273 50.04 -1.00 -4.07
C ALA A 273 50.89 -2.28 -4.41
N GLU A 274 50.39 -3.15 -5.27
CA GLU A 274 51.09 -4.33 -5.75
C GLU A 274 52.39 -3.95 -6.48
N GLY A 275 52.36 -3.04 -7.44
CA GLY A 275 53.56 -2.57 -8.14
C GLY A 275 54.63 -1.99 -7.21
N ARG A 276 54.21 -1.23 -6.16
CA ARG A 276 55.18 -0.74 -5.14
C ARG A 276 55.75 -1.88 -4.29
N ALA A 277 54.96 -2.90 -3.98
CA ALA A 277 55.44 -4.06 -3.23
C ALA A 277 56.44 -4.90 -4.08
N GLU A 278 56.12 -5.10 -5.35
CA GLU A 278 57.05 -5.78 -6.29
C GLU A 278 58.36 -5.04 -6.47
N GLU A 279 58.32 -3.72 -6.67
CA GLU A 279 59.50 -2.87 -6.79
C GLU A 279 60.37 -2.94 -5.53
N LYS A 280 59.77 -2.85 -4.35
CA LYS A 280 60.48 -3.01 -3.07
C LYS A 280 61.16 -4.39 -2.94
N ASN A 281 60.45 -5.46 -3.32
CA ASN A 281 61.00 -6.82 -3.31
C ASN A 281 62.17 -6.98 -4.30
N ASP A 282 62.07 -6.38 -5.48
CA ASP A 282 63.13 -6.40 -6.49
C ASP A 282 64.37 -5.63 -6.03
N ILE A 283 64.20 -4.49 -5.38
CA ILE A 283 65.27 -3.72 -4.74
C ILE A 283 65.93 -4.53 -3.65
N ALA A 284 65.13 -5.15 -2.75
CA ALA A 284 65.62 -5.99 -1.68
C ALA A 284 66.49 -7.17 -2.21
N ARG A 285 66.05 -7.87 -3.26
CA ARG A 285 66.82 -8.95 -3.92
C ARG A 285 68.15 -8.44 -4.50
N LYS A 286 68.15 -7.29 -5.16
CA LYS A 286 69.39 -6.70 -5.70
C LYS A 286 70.38 -6.30 -4.57
N MET A 287 69.87 -5.74 -3.49
CA MET A 287 70.68 -5.38 -2.32
C MET A 287 71.30 -6.62 -1.65
N LEU A 288 70.54 -7.69 -1.49
CA LEU A 288 71.04 -8.96 -0.96
C LEU A 288 72.12 -9.57 -1.84
N ALA A 289 71.94 -9.58 -3.16
CA ALA A 289 72.94 -10.03 -4.11
C ALA A 289 74.23 -9.22 -4.08
N ASN A 290 74.18 -7.95 -3.62
CA ASN A 290 75.35 -7.12 -3.42
C ASN A 290 75.94 -7.20 -2.01
N GLY A 291 75.49 -8.13 -1.18
CA GLY A 291 76.12 -8.47 0.13
C GLY A 291 75.66 -7.59 1.29
N LEU A 292 74.53 -6.86 1.16
CA LEU A 292 73.95 -6.11 2.31
C LEU A 292 73.27 -7.07 3.29
N SER A 293 73.31 -6.75 4.57
CA SER A 293 72.61 -7.55 5.59
C SER A 293 71.08 -7.32 5.53
N ILE A 294 70.31 -8.33 5.99
CA ILE A 294 68.82 -8.25 6.04
C ILE A 294 68.35 -7.03 6.83
N GLU A 295 69.04 -6.71 7.94
CA GLU A 295 68.69 -5.56 8.73
C GLU A 295 68.88 -4.22 7.95
N GLN A 296 69.95 -4.12 7.15
CA GLN A 296 70.19 -2.92 6.32
C GLN A 296 69.15 -2.83 5.18
N ILE A 297 68.77 -3.97 4.59
CA ILE A 297 67.74 -4.02 3.54
C ILE A 297 66.40 -3.62 4.09
N ALA A 298 65.97 -4.16 5.24
CA ALA A 298 64.71 -3.79 5.91
C ALA A 298 64.65 -2.28 6.25
N LEU A 299 65.75 -1.68 6.72
CA LEU A 299 65.83 -0.27 7.00
C LEU A 299 65.63 0.60 5.74
N ILE A 300 66.15 0.20 4.60
CA ILE A 300 66.11 0.95 3.34
C ILE A 300 64.80 0.77 2.62
N THR A 301 64.27 -0.45 2.55
CA THR A 301 63.06 -0.79 1.81
C THR A 301 61.79 -0.56 2.62
N GLY A 302 61.90 -0.53 3.97
CA GLY A 302 60.78 -0.53 4.89
C GLY A 302 59.99 -1.82 4.90
N LEU A 303 60.59 -2.94 4.46
CA LEU A 303 59.98 -4.29 4.56
C LEU A 303 60.29 -4.84 5.98
N THR A 304 59.39 -5.67 6.48
CA THR A 304 59.65 -6.39 7.73
C THR A 304 60.65 -7.53 7.53
N GLU A 305 61.45 -7.92 8.53
CA GLU A 305 62.39 -9.06 8.41
C GLU A 305 61.71 -10.36 7.99
N GLN A 306 60.42 -10.53 8.23
CA GLN A 306 59.62 -11.70 7.77
C GLN A 306 59.27 -11.63 6.29
N GLU A 307 59.02 -10.41 5.77
CA GLU A 307 58.72 -10.20 4.35
C GLU A 307 59.98 -10.30 3.51
N ASP A 308 61.13 -9.82 3.99
CA ASP A 308 62.41 -10.00 3.34
C ASP A 308 62.82 -11.47 3.20
N ARG A 309 62.57 -12.31 4.23
CA ARG A 309 62.81 -13.78 4.15
C ARG A 309 61.93 -14.50 3.15
N LYS A 310 60.71 -14.04 2.92
CA LYS A 310 59.77 -14.60 1.92
C LYS A 310 60.11 -14.17 0.50
N SER A 311 60.70 -13.01 0.31
CA SER A 311 61.06 -12.49 -1.01
C SER A 311 62.34 -13.10 -1.57
N VAL A 312 63.08 -13.90 -0.78
CA VAL A 312 64.40 -14.52 -1.10
C VAL A 312 64.30 -16.03 -1.39
N VAL A 313 63.14 -16.66 -1.11
CA VAL A 313 62.84 -18.04 -1.51
C VAL A 313 61.99 -18.03 -2.78
#